data_caf7b5a7f9fdda5ac2c0dfbc16deffff
#
_entry.id   caf7b5a7f9fdda5ac2c0dfbc16deffff
#
_cell.length_a   1.000
_cell.length_b   1.000
_cell.length_c   1.000
_cell.angle_alpha   90.00
_cell.angle_beta   90.00
_cell.angle_gamma   90.00
#
_symmetry.space_group_name_H-M   'P 1'
#
loop_
_entity.id
_entity.type
_entity.pdbx_description
1 polymer ?
#
loop_
_entity_poly.entity_id
_entity_poly.type
_entity_poly.pdbx_seq_one_letter_code
_entity_poly.pdbx_strand_id
1 'polypeptide(L)'
;MQDLKGKKIAVTKAAGSHYLLIAALQRAGLKFSDITPAWLTPADGRAALEHGSVDAWVTWEPFVTSSKVEQHTRVLVSGKGLASYQRYYLVSTPYAKQHPEVLGIVYKTLDQEAQWLKNHPTDAAKILSPLWGNLPLATVEQANQQRSYQIEPVKKSDLAEQQKIADAFYQAKLLPKAINAH
;
A
#
# COMPACT_ATOMS: atom_id res chain seq x y z
N MET A 1 3.08 -18.32 8.41
CA MET A 1 4.14 -17.53 7.73
C MET A 1 5.36 -18.40 7.38
N GLN A 2 5.80 -19.30 8.25
CA GLN A 2 6.90 -20.25 7.94
C GLN A 2 6.61 -21.13 6.70
N ASP A 3 5.34 -21.43 6.46
CA ASP A 3 4.87 -22.22 5.31
C ASP A 3 5.08 -21.51 3.96
N LEU A 4 5.49 -20.23 3.96
CA LEU A 4 5.85 -19.51 2.75
C LEU A 4 7.22 -19.88 2.20
N LYS A 5 8.05 -20.61 2.95
CA LYS A 5 9.34 -21.09 2.48
C LYS A 5 9.18 -21.99 1.25
N GLY A 6 9.91 -21.67 0.18
CA GLY A 6 9.82 -22.35 -1.11
C GLY A 6 8.59 -21.97 -1.96
N LYS A 7 7.72 -21.09 -1.48
CA LYS A 7 6.49 -20.71 -2.15
C LYS A 7 6.69 -19.61 -3.19
N LYS A 8 5.82 -19.59 -4.20
CA LYS A 8 5.76 -18.56 -5.24
C LYS A 8 4.78 -17.47 -4.83
N ILE A 9 5.26 -16.23 -4.72
CA ILE A 9 4.47 -15.11 -4.17
C ILE A 9 4.39 -13.98 -5.19
N ALA A 10 3.16 -13.61 -5.58
CA ALA A 10 2.92 -12.47 -6.43
C ALA A 10 3.08 -11.16 -5.63
N VAL A 11 3.80 -10.21 -6.19
CA VAL A 11 4.05 -8.90 -5.59
C VAL A 11 4.43 -7.87 -6.65
N THR A 12 4.03 -6.62 -6.48
CA THR A 12 4.44 -5.53 -7.36
C THR A 12 5.82 -5.02 -6.94
N LYS A 13 6.80 -5.10 -7.86
CA LYS A 13 8.18 -4.72 -7.60
C LYS A 13 8.31 -3.25 -7.21
N ALA A 14 9.11 -2.96 -6.19
CA ALA A 14 9.41 -1.61 -5.67
C ALA A 14 8.19 -0.82 -5.15
N ALA A 15 7.05 -1.50 -4.93
CA ALA A 15 5.87 -0.90 -4.30
C ALA A 15 5.88 -1.10 -2.76
N GLY A 16 4.96 -0.45 -2.06
CA GLY A 16 4.77 -0.65 -0.62
C GLY A 16 4.46 -2.10 -0.23
N SER A 17 3.78 -2.85 -1.10
CA SER A 17 3.55 -4.29 -0.95
C SER A 17 4.85 -5.11 -0.95
N HIS A 18 5.85 -4.68 -1.74
CA HIS A 18 7.16 -5.34 -1.73
C HIS A 18 7.88 -5.14 -0.39
N TYR A 19 7.85 -3.91 0.15
CA TYR A 19 8.37 -3.65 1.49
C TYR A 19 7.64 -4.45 2.56
N LEU A 20 6.30 -4.51 2.51
CA LEU A 20 5.50 -5.32 3.42
C LEU A 20 5.90 -6.81 3.36
N LEU A 21 6.13 -7.36 2.17
CA LEU A 21 6.58 -8.75 2.02
C LEU A 21 7.93 -8.96 2.69
N ILE A 22 8.91 -8.09 2.45
CA ILE A 22 10.24 -8.15 3.09
C ILE A 22 10.09 -8.12 4.61
N ALA A 23 9.36 -7.16 5.16
CA ALA A 23 9.16 -7.01 6.61
C ALA A 23 8.42 -8.22 7.22
N ALA A 24 7.43 -8.76 6.53
CA ALA A 24 6.68 -9.93 7.00
C ALA A 24 7.54 -11.20 7.01
N LEU A 25 8.37 -11.41 5.99
CA LEU A 25 9.32 -12.53 5.95
C LEU A 25 10.36 -12.40 7.07
N GLN A 26 10.96 -11.23 7.24
CA GLN A 26 11.94 -10.98 8.31
C GLN A 26 11.35 -11.23 9.69
N ARG A 27 10.12 -10.76 9.96
CA ARG A 27 9.42 -11.04 11.24
C ARG A 27 9.20 -12.54 11.45
N ALA A 28 9.03 -13.30 10.38
CA ALA A 28 8.89 -14.76 10.43
C ALA A 28 10.24 -15.52 10.48
N GLY A 29 11.38 -14.81 10.52
CA GLY A 29 12.70 -15.43 10.46
C GLY A 29 13.09 -15.98 9.09
N LEU A 30 12.40 -15.55 8.02
CA LEU A 30 12.67 -15.92 6.64
C LEU A 30 13.44 -14.80 5.93
N LYS A 31 14.22 -15.19 4.92
CA LYS A 31 14.89 -14.29 3.98
C LYS A 31 14.04 -14.14 2.71
N PHE A 32 14.22 -13.07 1.98
CA PHE A 32 13.57 -12.90 0.67
C PHE A 32 13.97 -14.01 -0.33
N SER A 33 15.18 -14.54 -0.21
CA SER A 33 15.68 -15.68 -0.98
C SER A 33 15.01 -17.02 -0.65
N ASP A 34 14.23 -17.11 0.43
CA ASP A 34 13.51 -18.32 0.80
C ASP A 34 12.19 -18.48 0.03
N ILE A 35 11.81 -17.49 -0.79
CA ILE A 35 10.61 -17.51 -1.62
C ILE A 35 10.96 -17.26 -3.09
N THR A 36 10.02 -17.56 -3.99
CA THR A 36 10.12 -17.22 -5.41
C THR A 36 9.18 -16.06 -5.70
N PRO A 37 9.67 -14.82 -5.90
CA PRO A 37 8.80 -13.69 -6.21
C PRO A 37 8.30 -13.76 -7.67
N ALA A 38 7.00 -13.54 -7.86
CA ALA A 38 6.38 -13.30 -9.16
C ALA A 38 6.08 -11.81 -9.26
N TRP A 39 6.82 -11.11 -10.11
CA TRP A 39 6.70 -9.66 -10.30
C TRP A 39 5.50 -9.34 -11.19
N LEU A 40 4.36 -9.06 -10.59
CA LEU A 40 3.09 -8.90 -11.28
C LEU A 40 2.43 -7.56 -10.90
N THR A 41 1.61 -7.05 -11.83
CA THR A 41 0.68 -5.96 -11.50
C THR A 41 -0.39 -6.47 -10.52
N PRO A 42 -1.13 -5.60 -9.83
CA PRO A 42 -2.21 -6.06 -8.96
C PRO A 42 -3.24 -6.93 -9.68
N ALA A 43 -3.64 -6.57 -10.90
CA ALA A 43 -4.61 -7.34 -11.68
C ALA A 43 -4.08 -8.73 -12.06
N ASP A 44 -2.83 -8.79 -12.55
CA ASP A 44 -2.19 -10.07 -12.90
C ASP A 44 -1.93 -10.93 -11.67
N GLY A 45 -1.56 -10.31 -10.54
CA GLY A 45 -1.37 -10.99 -9.26
C GLY A 45 -2.65 -11.62 -8.74
N ARG A 46 -3.78 -10.92 -8.90
CA ARG A 46 -5.12 -11.45 -8.61
C ARG A 46 -5.41 -12.68 -9.47
N ALA A 47 -5.30 -12.56 -10.78
CA ALA A 47 -5.55 -13.66 -11.70
C ALA A 47 -4.62 -14.87 -11.42
N ALA A 48 -3.34 -14.61 -11.14
CA ALA A 48 -2.39 -15.67 -10.81
C ALA A 48 -2.76 -16.43 -9.53
N LEU A 49 -3.28 -15.74 -8.51
CA LEU A 49 -3.78 -16.38 -7.29
C LEU A 49 -5.05 -17.20 -7.55
N GLU A 50 -6.01 -16.66 -8.31
CA GLU A 50 -7.25 -17.32 -8.70
C GLU A 50 -6.98 -18.64 -9.45
N HIS A 51 -6.01 -18.64 -10.35
CA HIS A 51 -5.63 -19.81 -11.13
C HIS A 51 -4.63 -20.75 -10.44
N GLY A 52 -4.27 -20.46 -9.20
CA GLY A 52 -3.27 -21.28 -8.47
C GLY A 52 -1.87 -21.24 -9.04
N SER A 53 -1.54 -20.25 -9.89
CA SER A 53 -0.22 -20.05 -10.47
C SER A 53 0.80 -19.45 -9.48
N VAL A 54 0.31 -18.91 -8.37
CA VAL A 54 1.07 -18.47 -7.20
C VAL A 54 0.40 -18.96 -5.92
N ASP A 55 1.19 -19.16 -4.87
CA ASP A 55 0.70 -19.64 -3.57
C ASP A 55 0.15 -18.53 -2.69
N ALA A 56 0.63 -17.30 -2.90
CA ALA A 56 0.21 -16.11 -2.15
C ALA A 56 0.36 -14.85 -3.02
N TRP A 57 -0.33 -13.80 -2.60
CA TRP A 57 -0.28 -12.49 -3.25
C TRP A 57 -0.20 -11.39 -2.20
N VAL A 58 0.67 -10.41 -2.42
CA VAL A 58 0.82 -9.23 -1.56
C VAL A 58 0.40 -7.99 -2.33
N THR A 59 -0.62 -7.32 -1.83
CA THR A 59 -1.25 -6.18 -2.50
C THR A 59 -1.81 -5.20 -1.46
N TRP A 60 -2.63 -4.25 -1.90
CA TRP A 60 -3.23 -3.18 -1.10
C TRP A 60 -4.72 -3.02 -1.42
N GLU A 61 -5.42 -2.18 -0.66
CA GLU A 61 -6.84 -1.87 -0.91
C GLU A 61 -7.04 -1.05 -2.22
N PRO A 62 -8.08 -1.32 -3.01
CA PRO A 62 -9.22 -2.19 -2.71
C PRO A 62 -9.03 -3.68 -3.05
N PHE A 63 -7.89 -4.07 -3.60
CA PHE A 63 -7.64 -5.43 -4.09
C PHE A 63 -7.74 -6.50 -2.98
N VAL A 64 -7.28 -6.17 -1.76
CA VAL A 64 -7.37 -7.10 -0.62
C VAL A 64 -8.82 -7.38 -0.28
N THR A 65 -9.63 -6.34 -0.10
CA THR A 65 -11.04 -6.49 0.24
C THR A 65 -11.83 -7.17 -0.88
N SER A 66 -11.62 -6.78 -2.14
CA SER A 66 -12.27 -7.41 -3.29
C SER A 66 -11.94 -8.90 -3.37
N SER A 67 -10.69 -9.31 -3.20
CA SER A 67 -10.30 -10.71 -3.21
C SER A 67 -10.91 -11.50 -2.05
N LYS A 68 -11.00 -10.91 -0.86
CA LYS A 68 -11.67 -11.53 0.29
C LYS A 68 -13.16 -11.78 0.05
N VAL A 69 -13.84 -10.78 -0.51
CA VAL A 69 -15.30 -10.83 -0.72
C VAL A 69 -15.66 -11.75 -1.88
N GLU A 70 -14.94 -11.63 -2.99
CA GLU A 70 -15.30 -12.31 -4.24
C GLU A 70 -14.69 -13.70 -4.38
N GLN A 71 -13.52 -13.94 -3.76
CA GLN A 71 -12.76 -15.18 -3.90
C GLN A 71 -12.55 -15.93 -2.59
N HIS A 72 -13.12 -15.41 -1.51
CA HIS A 72 -13.01 -16.00 -0.17
C HIS A 72 -11.54 -16.22 0.28
N THR A 73 -10.62 -15.38 -0.19
CA THR A 73 -9.22 -15.44 0.23
C THR A 73 -9.07 -15.06 1.69
N ARG A 74 -8.04 -15.62 2.35
CA ARG A 74 -7.71 -15.27 3.72
C ARG A 74 -6.48 -14.39 3.79
N VAL A 75 -6.49 -13.42 4.70
CA VAL A 75 -5.30 -12.60 4.98
C VAL A 75 -4.38 -13.37 5.92
N LEU A 76 -3.14 -13.63 5.51
CA LEU A 76 -2.11 -14.27 6.33
C LEU A 76 -1.50 -13.28 7.32
N VAL A 77 -1.24 -12.07 6.87
CA VAL A 77 -0.67 -10.98 7.67
C VAL A 77 -1.07 -9.64 7.09
N SER A 78 -1.37 -8.68 7.94
CA SER A 78 -1.61 -7.28 7.54
C SER A 78 -0.37 -6.43 7.76
N GLY A 79 -0.37 -5.22 7.19
CA GLY A 79 0.69 -4.23 7.42
C GLY A 79 0.74 -3.66 8.84
N LYS A 80 -0.28 -3.91 9.67
CA LYS A 80 -0.36 -3.35 11.02
C LYS A 80 0.83 -3.79 11.88
N GLY A 81 1.60 -2.81 12.37
CA GLY A 81 2.81 -3.04 13.16
C GLY A 81 4.00 -3.61 12.36
N LEU A 82 3.92 -3.65 11.02
CA LEU A 82 5.01 -4.09 10.14
C LEU A 82 5.45 -3.01 9.17
N ALA A 83 4.48 -2.37 8.52
CA ALA A 83 4.74 -1.34 7.53
C ALA A 83 3.67 -0.26 7.70
N SER A 84 4.07 0.96 8.01
CA SER A 84 3.18 2.10 7.93
C SER A 84 2.88 2.36 6.44
N TYR A 85 1.61 2.48 6.09
CA TYR A 85 1.22 2.76 4.71
C TYR A 85 1.00 4.26 4.53
N GLN A 86 2.06 5.04 4.81
CA GLN A 86 2.06 6.48 4.59
C GLN A 86 2.13 6.79 3.10
N ARG A 87 1.35 7.75 2.67
CA ARG A 87 1.36 8.31 1.31
C ARG A 87 1.66 9.78 1.41
N TYR A 88 2.34 10.31 0.41
CA TYR A 88 2.76 11.71 0.40
C TYR A 88 2.22 12.41 -0.83
N TYR A 89 1.67 13.60 -0.62
CA TYR A 89 1.45 14.55 -1.68
C TYR A 89 2.74 15.34 -1.86
N LEU A 90 3.30 15.30 -3.05
CA LEU A 90 4.58 15.92 -3.37
C LEU A 90 4.37 17.15 -4.23
N VAL A 91 5.22 18.15 -4.01
CA VAL A 91 5.24 19.40 -4.78
C VAL A 91 6.68 19.74 -5.11
N SER A 92 6.93 20.36 -6.26
CA SER A 92 8.26 20.85 -6.60
C SER A 92 8.68 22.01 -5.68
N THR A 93 9.94 22.02 -5.27
CA THR A 93 10.47 23.09 -4.39
C THR A 93 10.27 24.50 -4.95
N PRO A 94 10.50 24.77 -6.26
CA PRO A 94 10.22 26.10 -6.80
C PRO A 94 8.75 26.50 -6.65
N TYR A 95 7.81 25.61 -6.98
CA TYR A 95 6.39 25.89 -6.87
C TYR A 95 5.97 26.14 -5.41
N ALA A 96 6.46 25.34 -4.48
CA ALA A 96 6.17 25.51 -3.06
C ALA A 96 6.61 26.88 -2.52
N LYS A 97 7.74 27.39 -3.00
CA LYS A 97 8.25 28.72 -2.61
C LYS A 97 7.48 29.87 -3.24
N GLN A 98 7.01 29.69 -4.47
CA GLN A 98 6.30 30.74 -5.22
C GLN A 98 4.82 30.83 -4.87
N HIS A 99 4.21 29.71 -4.45
CA HIS A 99 2.77 29.56 -4.23
C HIS A 99 2.41 28.89 -2.90
N PRO A 100 2.93 29.38 -1.76
CA PRO A 100 2.65 28.77 -0.46
C PRO A 100 1.15 28.82 -0.11
N GLU A 101 0.42 29.84 -0.57
CA GLU A 101 -1.03 29.99 -0.39
C GLU A 101 -1.81 28.84 -1.05
N VAL A 102 -1.38 28.39 -2.24
CA VAL A 102 -2.01 27.27 -2.95
C VAL A 102 -1.84 25.97 -2.15
N LEU A 103 -0.67 25.74 -1.55
CA LEU A 103 -0.44 24.57 -0.71
C LEU A 103 -1.37 24.55 0.50
N GLY A 104 -1.61 25.72 1.11
CA GLY A 104 -2.56 25.86 2.21
C GLY A 104 -3.99 25.49 1.79
N ILE A 105 -4.42 25.92 0.61
CA ILE A 105 -5.73 25.58 0.04
C ILE A 105 -5.82 24.09 -0.23
N VAL A 106 -4.84 23.50 -0.91
CA VAL A 106 -4.78 22.07 -1.22
C VAL A 106 -4.85 21.23 0.05
N TYR A 107 -4.02 21.57 1.06
CA TYR A 107 -4.03 20.86 2.34
C TYR A 107 -5.42 20.89 3.00
N LYS A 108 -6.03 22.08 3.10
CA LYS A 108 -7.37 22.26 3.69
C LYS A 108 -8.43 21.47 2.93
N THR A 109 -8.39 21.51 1.60
CA THR A 109 -9.35 20.77 0.76
C THR A 109 -9.19 19.25 0.94
N LEU A 110 -7.97 18.74 0.94
CA LEU A 110 -7.71 17.33 1.17
C LEU A 110 -8.21 16.86 2.54
N ASP A 111 -8.02 17.67 3.59
CA ASP A 111 -8.54 17.33 4.92
C ASP A 111 -10.07 17.35 4.95
N GLN A 112 -10.71 18.33 4.32
CA GLN A 112 -12.18 18.40 4.20
C GLN A 112 -12.74 17.18 3.46
N GLU A 113 -12.15 16.81 2.33
CA GLU A 113 -12.57 15.63 1.56
C GLU A 113 -12.34 14.32 2.33
N ALA A 114 -11.24 14.23 3.08
CA ALA A 114 -10.98 13.11 3.96
C ALA A 114 -12.06 12.95 5.06
N GLN A 115 -12.48 14.05 5.66
CA GLN A 115 -13.57 14.05 6.64
C GLN A 115 -14.91 13.72 5.99
N TRP A 116 -15.19 14.31 4.82
CA TRP A 116 -16.41 14.03 4.08
C TRP A 116 -16.53 12.54 3.74
N LEU A 117 -15.46 11.91 3.24
CA LEU A 117 -15.42 10.49 2.90
C LEU A 117 -15.73 9.58 4.11
N LYS A 118 -15.20 9.94 5.28
CA LYS A 118 -15.48 9.20 6.52
C LYS A 118 -16.95 9.32 6.95
N ASN A 119 -17.55 10.48 6.75
CA ASN A 119 -18.91 10.76 7.18
C ASN A 119 -19.98 10.34 6.15
N HIS A 120 -19.58 10.10 4.89
CA HIS A 120 -20.47 9.77 3.77
C HIS A 120 -19.99 8.50 3.03
N PRO A 121 -19.85 7.35 3.72
CA PRO A 121 -19.22 6.16 3.14
C PRO A 121 -19.95 5.63 1.90
N THR A 122 -21.28 5.68 1.90
CA THR A 122 -22.09 5.19 0.77
C THR A 122 -21.97 6.11 -0.45
N ASP A 123 -21.96 7.41 -0.28
CA ASP A 123 -21.80 8.34 -1.40
C ASP A 123 -20.37 8.32 -1.93
N ALA A 124 -19.38 8.20 -1.05
CA ALA A 124 -18.00 7.96 -1.45
C ALA A 124 -17.86 6.66 -2.26
N ALA A 125 -18.55 5.60 -1.85
CA ALA A 125 -18.54 4.34 -2.60
C ALA A 125 -19.15 4.47 -4.00
N LYS A 126 -20.23 5.22 -4.17
CA LYS A 126 -20.83 5.51 -5.49
C LYS A 126 -19.86 6.24 -6.43
N ILE A 127 -19.08 7.19 -5.89
CA ILE A 127 -18.08 7.93 -6.65
C ILE A 127 -16.88 7.03 -7.01
N LEU A 128 -16.42 6.22 -6.07
CA LEU A 128 -15.20 5.42 -6.23
C LEU A 128 -15.41 4.12 -7.01
N SER A 129 -16.61 3.52 -6.96
CA SER A 129 -16.89 2.26 -7.63
C SER A 129 -16.52 2.27 -9.13
N PRO A 130 -16.98 3.24 -9.94
CA PRO A 130 -16.60 3.29 -11.35
C PRO A 130 -15.10 3.50 -11.58
N LEU A 131 -14.42 4.18 -10.66
CA LEU A 131 -12.97 4.40 -10.72
C LEU A 131 -12.15 3.16 -10.35
N TRP A 132 -12.77 2.22 -9.63
CA TRP A 132 -12.14 0.98 -9.17
C TRP A 132 -12.65 -0.26 -9.94
N GLY A 133 -13.04 -0.08 -11.21
CA GLY A 133 -13.47 -1.17 -12.07
C GLY A 133 -14.88 -1.66 -11.77
N ASN A 134 -15.77 -0.78 -11.33
CA ASN A 134 -17.16 -1.06 -10.98
C ASN A 134 -17.31 -2.11 -9.86
N LEU A 135 -16.45 -2.05 -8.86
CA LEU A 135 -16.59 -2.90 -7.67
C LEU A 135 -17.95 -2.67 -6.99
N PRO A 136 -18.58 -3.73 -6.42
CA PRO A 136 -19.80 -3.59 -5.64
C PRO A 136 -19.65 -2.52 -4.54
N LEU A 137 -20.69 -1.70 -4.33
CA LEU A 137 -20.63 -0.59 -3.37
C LEU A 137 -20.23 -1.05 -1.97
N ALA A 138 -20.76 -2.17 -1.51
CA ALA A 138 -20.41 -2.76 -0.20
C ALA A 138 -18.92 -3.11 -0.11
N THR A 139 -18.31 -3.61 -1.20
CA THR A 139 -16.88 -3.90 -1.26
C THR A 139 -16.05 -2.61 -1.18
N VAL A 140 -16.50 -1.55 -1.86
CA VAL A 140 -15.84 -0.24 -1.82
C VAL A 140 -15.93 0.38 -0.43
N GLU A 141 -17.09 0.35 0.22
CA GLU A 141 -17.27 0.81 1.60
C GLU A 141 -16.34 0.06 2.55
N GLN A 142 -16.30 -1.27 2.48
CA GLN A 142 -15.44 -2.09 3.30
C GLN A 142 -13.96 -1.80 3.07
N ALA A 143 -13.52 -1.61 1.81
CA ALA A 143 -12.15 -1.24 1.48
C ALA A 143 -11.78 0.14 2.04
N ASN A 144 -12.70 1.11 1.99
CA ASN A 144 -12.50 2.43 2.56
C ASN A 144 -12.35 2.42 4.08
N GLN A 145 -13.06 1.55 4.79
CA GLN A 145 -12.94 1.38 6.24
C GLN A 145 -11.55 0.86 6.66
N GLN A 146 -10.83 0.18 5.75
CA GLN A 146 -9.46 -0.29 6.03
C GLN A 146 -8.39 0.79 5.80
N ARG A 147 -8.75 1.94 5.27
CA ARG A 147 -7.83 3.05 4.97
C ARG A 147 -7.89 4.12 6.04
N SER A 148 -6.74 4.70 6.35
CA SER A 148 -6.67 5.97 7.06
C SER A 148 -6.76 7.11 6.03
N TYR A 149 -7.70 8.01 6.24
CA TYR A 149 -7.83 9.26 5.46
C TYR A 149 -7.40 10.47 6.30
N GLN A 150 -6.46 10.26 7.21
CA GLN A 150 -5.89 11.32 8.02
C GLN A 150 -4.86 12.10 7.20
N ILE A 151 -5.06 13.39 7.08
CA ILE A 151 -4.16 14.32 6.39
C ILE A 151 -3.38 15.08 7.45
N GLU A 152 -2.06 14.97 7.42
CA GLU A 152 -1.18 15.66 8.36
C GLU A 152 0.01 16.27 7.63
N PRO A 153 0.57 17.38 8.16
CA PRO A 153 1.86 17.87 7.72
C PRO A 153 2.95 16.84 7.99
N VAL A 154 3.89 16.69 7.07
CA VAL A 154 5.03 15.78 7.25
C VAL A 154 5.90 16.26 8.40
N LYS A 155 6.18 15.37 9.35
CA LYS A 155 7.06 15.61 10.50
C LYS A 155 8.39 14.88 10.29
N LYS A 156 9.46 15.36 10.95
CA LYS A 156 10.76 14.70 10.91
C LYS A 156 10.70 13.22 11.38
N SER A 157 9.83 12.92 12.36
CA SER A 157 9.61 11.55 12.83
C SER A 157 9.10 10.60 11.75
N ASP A 158 8.35 11.12 10.78
CA ASP A 158 7.77 10.31 9.70
C ASP A 158 8.85 9.83 8.72
N LEU A 159 9.95 10.57 8.61
CA LEU A 159 11.10 10.23 7.77
C LEU A 159 11.84 8.98 8.27
N ALA A 160 11.73 8.64 9.56
CA ALA A 160 12.32 7.42 10.10
C ALA A 160 11.74 6.14 9.47
N GLU A 161 10.44 6.14 9.15
CA GLU A 161 9.82 5.02 8.42
C GLU A 161 10.31 4.98 6.95
N GLN A 162 10.48 6.13 6.32
CA GLN A 162 11.06 6.19 4.97
C GLN A 162 12.50 5.68 4.95
N GLN A 163 13.29 5.97 5.99
CA GLN A 163 14.64 5.44 6.12
C GLN A 163 14.64 3.90 6.22
N LYS A 164 13.74 3.31 7.01
CA LYS A 164 13.60 1.84 7.09
C LYS A 164 13.28 1.21 5.73
N ILE A 165 12.41 1.84 4.94
CA ILE A 165 12.06 1.38 3.59
C ILE A 165 13.29 1.47 2.67
N ALA A 166 14.00 2.60 2.70
CA ALA A 166 15.20 2.81 1.91
C ALA A 166 16.29 1.78 2.25
N ASP A 167 16.53 1.54 3.52
CA ASP A 167 17.51 0.56 4.01
C ASP A 167 17.13 -0.87 3.58
N ALA A 168 15.87 -1.25 3.72
CA ALA A 168 15.38 -2.57 3.30
C ALA A 168 15.55 -2.78 1.79
N PHE A 169 15.25 -1.76 0.99
CA PHE A 169 15.43 -1.84 -0.46
C PHE A 169 16.89 -1.82 -0.89
N TYR A 170 17.75 -1.10 -0.17
CA TYR A 170 19.19 -1.16 -0.41
C TYR A 170 19.75 -2.54 -0.07
N GLN A 171 19.40 -3.10 1.09
CA GLN A 171 19.80 -4.46 1.48
C GLN A 171 19.30 -5.53 0.50
N ALA A 172 18.12 -5.34 -0.06
CA ALA A 172 17.56 -6.19 -1.10
C ALA A 172 18.16 -5.96 -2.50
N LYS A 173 19.18 -5.08 -2.62
CA LYS A 173 19.85 -4.69 -3.88
C LYS A 173 18.91 -4.09 -4.94
N LEU A 174 17.84 -3.46 -4.49
CA LEU A 174 16.88 -2.75 -5.35
C LEU A 174 17.29 -1.29 -5.57
N LEU A 175 18.09 -0.74 -4.66
CA LEU A 175 18.70 0.57 -4.80
C LEU A 175 20.19 0.43 -5.10
N PRO A 176 20.75 1.23 -6.02
CA PRO A 176 22.17 1.17 -6.39
C PRO A 176 23.09 1.74 -5.30
N LYS A 177 22.57 2.58 -4.42
CA LYS A 177 23.29 3.20 -3.29
C LYS A 177 22.35 3.40 -2.11
N ALA A 178 22.92 3.50 -0.90
CA ALA A 178 22.18 3.90 0.29
C ALA A 178 21.62 5.32 0.12
N ILE A 179 20.40 5.54 0.61
CA ILE A 179 19.71 6.84 0.58
C ILE A 179 19.56 7.31 2.02
N ASN A 180 19.82 8.58 2.26
CA ASN A 180 19.45 9.26 3.49
C ASN A 180 18.10 9.95 3.26
N ALA A 181 17.09 9.56 4.03
CA ALA A 181 15.75 10.10 3.96
C ALA A 181 15.53 11.35 4.85
N HIS A 182 16.55 11.83 5.55
CA HIS A 182 16.49 12.99 6.46
C HIS A 182 16.95 14.30 5.80
#